data_c9c3c43634f2d5dd22d58ca5f7bd6b92
#
_entry.id   c9c3c43634f2d5dd22d58ca5f7bd6b92
#
_cell.length_a   1.000
_cell.length_b   1.000
_cell.length_c   1.000
_cell.angle_alpha   90.00
_cell.angle_beta   90.00
_cell.angle_gamma   90.00
#
_symmetry.space_group_name_H-M   'P 1'
#
loop_
_entity.id
_entity.type
_entity.pdbx_description
1 polymer ?
#
loop_
_entity_poly.entity_id
_entity_poly.type
_entity_poly.pdbx_seq_one_letter_code
_entity_poly.pdbx_strand_id
1 'polypeptide(L)'
;MKKALITGITGQDGSYLSEFLLAHGYEVYGIIRRSSSFNTGRIDPIYEDPHVPHRRLSLIYGDLNDASSLNRILRMVHPDEIYNLGAQSHVRVSFDIPEYTGEITGLGTVRLLEAIRESGLKPRFYQASSSEMYGKVLEVPQRETTPFYPRSPYGAAKVYSYWITVNYREAYDMFACNGILFNHESPRRGETFVTRKITKAAARIKLGMQQELFLGNLEAKRDWGFAGDYVQAMWMMLQADEPEDYVIATGETHTVREMLELAFARLELDWKKYVKIDQKYYRPTEVDLLIGDADKAKRKLGWQPKVRFEELVAMMVDADLASEKERLEGVRATGGR
;
A
#
# COMPACT_ATOMS: atom_id res chain seq x y z
N MET A 1 8.67 -25.95 -0.45
CA MET A 1 7.81 -24.79 -0.78
C MET A 1 8.41 -23.58 -0.07
N LYS A 2 8.60 -22.45 -0.74
CA LYS A 2 9.10 -21.23 -0.07
C LYS A 2 8.05 -20.66 0.88
N LYS A 3 8.51 -20.11 2.00
CA LYS A 3 7.65 -19.47 3.01
C LYS A 3 7.82 -17.96 2.96
N ALA A 4 6.72 -17.22 2.80
CA ALA A 4 6.69 -15.77 2.83
C ALA A 4 5.97 -15.27 4.10
N LEU A 5 6.61 -14.36 4.83
CA LEU A 5 6.00 -13.65 5.97
C LEU A 5 5.62 -12.22 5.54
N ILE A 6 4.37 -11.84 5.73
CA ILE A 6 3.85 -10.53 5.33
C ILE A 6 3.34 -9.78 6.56
N THR A 7 3.91 -8.61 6.86
CA THR A 7 3.29 -7.65 7.77
C THR A 7 2.31 -6.78 6.98
N GLY A 8 1.19 -6.36 7.57
CA GLY A 8 0.18 -5.57 6.85
C GLY A 8 -0.62 -6.36 5.80
N ILE A 9 -0.73 -7.67 5.96
CA ILE A 9 -1.40 -8.58 5.01
C ILE A 9 -2.86 -8.18 4.72
N THR A 10 -3.57 -7.58 5.65
CA THR A 10 -4.97 -7.13 5.49
C THR A 10 -5.11 -5.82 4.71
N GLY A 11 -3.99 -5.18 4.34
CA GLY A 11 -3.96 -4.00 3.50
C GLY A 11 -4.20 -4.32 2.02
N GLN A 12 -4.26 -3.26 1.19
CA GLN A 12 -4.36 -3.40 -0.27
C GLN A 12 -3.24 -4.30 -0.80
N ASP A 13 -2.00 -3.88 -0.59
CA ASP A 13 -0.81 -4.56 -1.15
C ASP A 13 -0.62 -5.95 -0.56
N GLY A 14 -0.84 -6.10 0.75
CA GLY A 14 -0.76 -7.40 1.41
C GLY A 14 -1.74 -8.42 0.82
N SER A 15 -2.95 -7.99 0.47
CA SER A 15 -3.95 -8.88 -0.14
C SER A 15 -3.58 -9.30 -1.56
N TYR A 16 -3.14 -8.37 -2.42
CA TYR A 16 -2.65 -8.70 -3.76
C TYR A 16 -1.38 -9.55 -3.75
N LEU A 17 -0.44 -9.22 -2.85
CA LEU A 17 0.79 -9.99 -2.71
C LEU A 17 0.52 -11.41 -2.24
N SER A 18 -0.42 -11.60 -1.31
CA SER A 18 -0.82 -12.93 -0.85
C SER A 18 -1.38 -13.79 -1.97
N GLU A 19 -2.29 -13.26 -2.77
CA GLU A 19 -2.83 -13.96 -3.95
C GLU A 19 -1.72 -14.29 -4.94
N PHE A 20 -0.84 -13.33 -5.23
CA PHE A 20 0.28 -13.52 -6.14
C PHE A 20 1.22 -14.62 -5.67
N LEU A 21 1.64 -14.61 -4.40
CA LEU A 21 2.54 -15.61 -3.84
C LEU A 21 1.91 -17.00 -3.75
N LEU A 22 0.63 -17.08 -3.38
CA LEU A 22 -0.11 -18.36 -3.39
C LEU A 22 -0.18 -18.97 -4.79
N ALA A 23 -0.40 -18.13 -5.84
CA ALA A 23 -0.38 -18.56 -7.24
C ALA A 23 1.02 -19.04 -7.68
N HIS A 24 2.09 -18.50 -7.08
CA HIS A 24 3.48 -18.91 -7.31
C HIS A 24 3.97 -20.05 -6.42
N GLY A 25 3.07 -20.74 -5.72
CA GLY A 25 3.38 -21.94 -4.96
C GLY A 25 4.04 -21.70 -3.59
N TYR A 26 3.89 -20.49 -3.01
CA TYR A 26 4.38 -20.21 -1.66
C TYR A 26 3.41 -20.69 -0.57
N GLU A 27 3.95 -20.91 0.62
CA GLU A 27 3.21 -20.84 1.87
C GLU A 27 3.28 -19.40 2.39
N VAL A 28 2.12 -18.78 2.62
CA VAL A 28 2.00 -17.39 3.05
C VAL A 28 1.61 -17.31 4.51
N TYR A 29 2.36 -16.56 5.28
CA TYR A 29 2.11 -16.27 6.68
C TYR A 29 1.86 -14.78 6.84
N GLY A 30 0.69 -14.40 7.33
CA GLY A 30 0.31 -13.00 7.51
C GLY A 30 0.28 -12.60 8.97
N ILE A 31 0.97 -11.50 9.32
CA ILE A 31 0.83 -10.90 10.65
C ILE A 31 -0.41 -10.01 10.66
N ILE A 32 -1.34 -10.31 11.58
CA ILE A 32 -2.53 -9.51 11.85
C ILE A 32 -2.52 -8.97 13.28
N ARG A 33 -2.96 -7.73 13.46
CA ARG A 33 -3.14 -7.16 14.79
C ARG A 33 -4.48 -7.56 15.38
N ARG A 34 -4.52 -7.75 16.69
CA ARG A 34 -5.79 -7.88 17.38
C ARG A 34 -6.54 -6.53 17.34
N SER A 35 -7.70 -6.52 16.76
CA SER A 35 -8.58 -5.35 16.68
C SER A 35 -9.99 -5.71 17.13
N SER A 36 -10.73 -4.75 17.67
CA SER A 36 -12.15 -4.91 18.01
C SER A 36 -13.06 -4.88 16.77
N SER A 37 -12.57 -4.35 15.64
CA SER A 37 -13.27 -4.38 14.35
C SER A 37 -12.59 -5.38 13.40
N PHE A 38 -13.38 -6.09 12.60
CA PHE A 38 -12.87 -6.97 11.56
C PHE A 38 -12.26 -6.14 10.42
N ASN A 39 -11.05 -6.49 10.00
CA ASN A 39 -10.33 -5.81 8.92
C ASN A 39 -9.78 -6.79 7.87
N THR A 40 -10.26 -8.03 7.85
CA THR A 40 -9.79 -9.12 6.99
C THR A 40 -10.49 -9.17 5.62
N GLY A 41 -11.52 -8.39 5.38
CA GLY A 41 -12.39 -8.49 4.19
C GLY A 41 -11.65 -8.53 2.84
N ARG A 42 -10.40 -8.01 2.75
CA ARG A 42 -9.59 -8.10 1.52
C ARG A 42 -8.95 -9.46 1.30
N ILE A 43 -8.79 -10.25 2.37
CA ILE A 43 -8.17 -11.58 2.35
C ILE A 43 -9.17 -12.71 2.62
N ASP A 44 -10.40 -12.39 3.00
CA ASP A 44 -11.47 -13.39 3.23
C ASP A 44 -11.66 -14.32 2.01
N PRO A 45 -11.58 -13.86 0.74
CA PRO A 45 -11.72 -14.75 -0.42
C PRO A 45 -10.64 -15.82 -0.57
N ILE A 46 -9.48 -15.63 0.04
CA ILE A 46 -8.34 -16.56 0.01
C ILE A 46 -8.09 -17.25 1.35
N TYR A 47 -8.88 -16.90 2.35
CA TYR A 47 -8.78 -17.49 3.69
C TYR A 47 -9.38 -18.89 3.72
N GLU A 48 -8.64 -19.82 4.30
CA GLU A 48 -9.09 -21.19 4.57
C GLU A 48 -9.07 -21.44 6.08
N ASP A 49 -10.04 -22.18 6.57
CA ASP A 49 -10.13 -22.54 7.97
C ASP A 49 -8.85 -23.29 8.42
N PRO A 50 -8.33 -23.02 9.63
CA PRO A 50 -7.14 -23.69 10.17
C PRO A 50 -7.18 -25.23 10.17
N HIS A 51 -8.36 -25.83 10.12
CA HIS A 51 -8.52 -27.29 10.08
C HIS A 51 -8.47 -27.87 8.68
N VAL A 52 -8.45 -27.03 7.62
CA VAL A 52 -8.29 -27.50 6.24
C VAL A 52 -6.88 -28.05 6.06
N PRO A 53 -6.72 -29.33 5.66
CA PRO A 53 -5.41 -29.91 5.38
C PRO A 53 -4.73 -29.19 4.22
N HIS A 54 -3.41 -28.97 4.33
CA HIS A 54 -2.60 -28.36 3.27
C HIS A 54 -2.93 -26.91 2.92
N ARG A 55 -3.63 -26.17 3.81
CA ARG A 55 -3.82 -24.75 3.62
C ARG A 55 -2.47 -24.03 3.44
N ARG A 56 -2.42 -23.08 2.54
CA ARG A 56 -1.19 -22.35 2.24
C ARG A 56 -1.18 -20.91 2.75
N LEU A 57 -2.31 -20.42 3.31
CA LEU A 57 -2.40 -19.13 4.00
C LEU A 57 -2.62 -19.35 5.49
N SER A 58 -1.77 -18.76 6.31
CA SER A 58 -1.89 -18.78 7.78
C SER A 58 -1.82 -17.37 8.34
N LEU A 59 -2.77 -17.00 9.20
CA LEU A 59 -2.81 -15.71 9.88
C LEU A 59 -2.33 -15.88 11.33
N ILE A 60 -1.40 -15.00 11.76
CA ILE A 60 -0.77 -15.07 13.07
C ILE A 60 -0.91 -13.71 13.75
N TYR A 61 -1.35 -13.70 15.01
CA TYR A 61 -1.39 -12.49 15.80
C TYR A 61 0.01 -12.00 16.19
N GLY A 62 0.29 -10.73 15.86
CA GLY A 62 1.52 -10.03 16.18
C GLY A 62 1.37 -8.53 15.91
N ASP A 63 2.30 -7.74 16.38
CA ASP A 63 2.35 -6.30 16.18
C ASP A 63 3.80 -5.84 15.96
N LEU A 64 4.02 -4.88 15.06
CA LEU A 64 5.33 -4.26 14.85
C LEU A 64 5.83 -3.48 16.09
N ASN A 65 4.93 -3.21 17.01
CA ASN A 65 5.26 -2.58 18.29
C ASN A 65 5.60 -3.60 19.40
N ASP A 66 5.53 -4.89 19.12
CA ASP A 66 5.79 -5.98 20.07
C ASP A 66 6.91 -6.90 19.57
N ALA A 67 8.15 -6.61 20.00
CA ALA A 67 9.33 -7.39 19.64
C ALA A 67 9.21 -8.88 20.07
N SER A 68 8.53 -9.16 21.18
CA SER A 68 8.37 -10.54 21.66
C SER A 68 7.52 -11.37 20.71
N SER A 69 6.44 -10.78 20.17
CA SER A 69 5.60 -11.45 19.16
C SER A 69 6.37 -11.69 17.86
N LEU A 70 7.17 -10.71 17.40
CA LEU A 70 7.99 -10.83 16.19
C LEU A 70 9.00 -11.96 16.32
N ASN A 71 9.74 -12.02 17.43
CA ASN A 71 10.70 -13.09 17.71
C ASN A 71 10.03 -14.47 17.75
N ARG A 72 8.86 -14.58 18.38
CA ARG A 72 8.07 -15.83 18.42
C ARG A 72 7.64 -16.25 17.02
N ILE A 73 7.17 -15.32 16.19
CA ILE A 73 6.70 -15.59 14.82
C ILE A 73 7.84 -16.07 13.95
N LEU A 74 9.01 -15.42 13.99
CA LEU A 74 10.18 -15.82 13.21
C LEU A 74 10.64 -17.25 13.56
N ARG A 75 10.69 -17.59 14.86
CA ARG A 75 11.03 -18.94 15.32
C ARG A 75 10.00 -20.00 14.92
N MET A 76 8.74 -19.64 14.76
CA MET A 76 7.68 -20.56 14.37
C MET A 76 7.64 -20.77 12.86
N VAL A 77 7.80 -19.70 12.07
CA VAL A 77 7.60 -19.71 10.62
C VAL A 77 8.86 -20.12 9.88
N HIS A 78 10.03 -19.63 10.31
CA HIS A 78 11.30 -19.73 9.57
C HIS A 78 11.11 -19.29 8.10
N PRO A 79 10.77 -18.01 7.84
CA PRO A 79 10.46 -17.53 6.50
C PRO A 79 11.71 -17.48 5.61
N ASP A 80 11.54 -17.79 4.32
CA ASP A 80 12.55 -17.56 3.27
C ASP A 80 12.54 -16.10 2.80
N GLU A 81 11.35 -15.48 2.82
CA GLU A 81 11.13 -14.10 2.38
C GLU A 81 10.24 -13.36 3.37
N ILE A 82 10.56 -12.09 3.63
CA ILE A 82 9.78 -11.22 4.51
C ILE A 82 9.41 -9.94 3.75
N TYR A 83 8.12 -9.63 3.71
CA TYR A 83 7.57 -8.42 3.12
C TYR A 83 7.02 -7.51 4.21
N ASN A 84 7.75 -6.45 4.54
CA ASN A 84 7.34 -5.48 5.56
C ASN A 84 6.48 -4.38 4.94
N LEU A 85 5.17 -4.61 4.89
CA LEU A 85 4.17 -3.67 4.36
C LEU A 85 3.39 -2.95 5.48
N GLY A 86 3.53 -3.41 6.73
CA GLY A 86 2.82 -2.85 7.89
C GLY A 86 3.28 -1.43 8.21
N ALA A 87 2.33 -0.49 8.25
CA ALA A 87 2.58 0.91 8.58
C ALA A 87 1.29 1.63 9.01
N GLN A 88 1.43 2.78 9.68
CA GLN A 88 0.39 3.80 9.67
C GLN A 88 0.55 4.61 8.37
N SER A 89 -0.19 4.28 7.32
CA SER A 89 0.08 4.72 5.95
C SER A 89 -0.71 5.96 5.50
N HIS A 90 -1.63 6.47 6.33
CA HIS A 90 -2.43 7.62 5.95
C HIS A 90 -1.71 8.93 6.28
N VAL A 91 -1.20 9.62 5.25
CA VAL A 91 -0.36 10.82 5.39
C VAL A 91 -1.04 11.92 6.23
N ARG A 92 -2.32 12.25 5.95
CA ARG A 92 -3.01 13.30 6.73
C ARG A 92 -3.14 12.93 8.21
N VAL A 93 -3.48 11.68 8.50
CA VAL A 93 -3.63 11.17 9.89
C VAL A 93 -2.29 11.19 10.63
N SER A 94 -1.16 11.07 9.94
CA SER A 94 0.16 11.12 10.58
C SER A 94 0.43 12.45 11.32
N PHE A 95 -0.22 13.55 10.90
CA PHE A 95 -0.14 14.83 11.62
C PHE A 95 -0.94 14.83 12.92
N ASP A 96 -1.98 14.02 13.01
CA ASP A 96 -2.82 13.92 14.22
C ASP A 96 -2.23 12.93 15.23
N ILE A 97 -1.49 11.91 14.77
CA ILE A 97 -0.86 10.86 15.60
C ILE A 97 0.62 10.62 15.22
N PRO A 98 1.49 11.65 15.31
CA PRO A 98 2.86 11.55 14.80
C PRO A 98 3.71 10.52 15.55
N GLU A 99 3.55 10.43 16.88
CA GLU A 99 4.27 9.48 17.72
C GLU A 99 3.96 8.02 17.33
N TYR A 100 2.68 7.67 17.28
CA TYR A 100 2.25 6.34 16.82
C TYR A 100 2.74 6.02 15.40
N THR A 101 2.74 7.02 14.51
CA THR A 101 3.25 6.86 13.15
C THR A 101 4.75 6.53 13.14
N GLY A 102 5.55 7.21 13.97
CA GLY A 102 6.97 6.95 14.15
C GLY A 102 7.24 5.57 14.73
N GLU A 103 6.48 5.20 15.78
CA GLU A 103 6.61 3.91 16.45
C GLU A 103 6.35 2.71 15.53
N ILE A 104 5.23 2.72 14.81
CA ILE A 104 4.85 1.58 13.96
C ILE A 104 5.65 1.57 12.66
N THR A 105 5.77 2.72 11.99
CA THR A 105 6.37 2.78 10.65
C THR A 105 7.91 2.81 10.72
N GLY A 106 8.48 3.59 11.63
CA GLY A 106 9.92 3.73 11.80
C GLY A 106 10.51 2.63 12.68
N LEU A 107 10.23 2.67 13.98
CA LEU A 107 10.80 1.75 14.95
C LEU A 107 10.30 0.30 14.78
N GLY A 108 9.09 0.11 14.24
CA GLY A 108 8.60 -1.22 13.88
C GLY A 108 9.49 -1.94 12.87
N THR A 109 10.06 -1.20 11.89
CA THR A 109 11.04 -1.76 10.95
C THR A 109 12.32 -2.22 11.67
N VAL A 110 12.84 -1.41 12.62
CA VAL A 110 14.02 -1.78 13.42
C VAL A 110 13.75 -3.05 14.23
N ARG A 111 12.61 -3.11 14.92
CA ARG A 111 12.24 -4.29 15.72
C ARG A 111 12.22 -5.58 14.89
N LEU A 112 11.69 -5.48 13.67
CA LEU A 112 11.64 -6.64 12.77
C LEU A 112 13.05 -7.02 12.26
N LEU A 113 13.87 -6.04 11.85
CA LEU A 113 15.26 -6.29 11.44
C LEU A 113 16.12 -6.87 12.57
N GLU A 114 16.00 -6.34 13.81
CA GLU A 114 16.67 -6.90 14.98
C GLU A 114 16.20 -8.33 15.28
N ALA A 115 14.91 -8.58 15.22
CA ALA A 115 14.38 -9.92 15.42
C ALA A 115 14.94 -10.92 14.36
N ILE A 116 15.09 -10.49 13.09
CA ILE A 116 15.74 -11.31 12.06
C ILE A 116 17.20 -11.56 12.41
N ARG A 117 17.96 -10.51 12.74
CA ARG A 117 19.38 -10.60 13.09
C ARG A 117 19.61 -11.53 14.28
N GLU A 118 18.85 -11.38 15.36
CA GLU A 118 18.96 -12.18 16.57
C GLU A 118 18.51 -13.65 16.37
N SER A 119 17.58 -13.90 15.44
CA SER A 119 17.13 -15.25 15.14
C SER A 119 18.19 -16.11 14.45
N GLY A 120 19.22 -15.50 13.87
CA GLY A 120 20.21 -16.17 13.02
C GLY A 120 19.67 -16.66 11.67
N LEU A 121 18.40 -16.40 11.36
CA LEU A 121 17.80 -16.68 10.05
C LEU A 121 18.33 -15.70 9.00
N LYS A 122 18.31 -16.12 7.75
CA LYS A 122 18.74 -15.30 6.60
C LYS A 122 17.64 -15.16 5.54
N PRO A 123 16.46 -14.67 5.91
CA PRO A 123 15.42 -14.41 4.91
C PRO A 123 15.83 -13.25 4.01
N ARG A 124 15.32 -13.24 2.79
CA ARG A 124 15.32 -12.03 1.95
C ARG A 124 14.25 -11.06 2.46
N PHE A 125 14.64 -9.82 2.71
CA PHE A 125 13.79 -8.82 3.35
C PHE A 125 13.45 -7.67 2.39
N TYR A 126 12.16 -7.42 2.22
CA TYR A 126 11.63 -6.29 1.48
C TYR A 126 11.03 -5.26 2.44
N GLN A 127 11.45 -4.00 2.31
CA GLN A 127 10.87 -2.84 2.99
C GLN A 127 10.02 -2.03 2.04
N ALA A 128 8.74 -1.86 2.35
CA ALA A 128 7.88 -0.92 1.64
C ALA A 128 8.25 0.51 2.01
N SER A 129 9.03 1.15 1.17
CA SER A 129 9.34 2.57 1.22
C SER A 129 8.33 3.37 0.39
N SER A 130 8.45 4.70 0.29
CA SER A 130 7.40 5.55 -0.25
C SER A 130 7.96 6.78 -0.97
N SER A 131 7.32 7.21 -2.04
CA SER A 131 7.58 8.49 -2.71
C SER A 131 7.36 9.71 -1.81
N GLU A 132 6.58 9.59 -0.74
CA GLU A 132 6.40 10.65 0.28
C GLU A 132 7.71 10.99 1.02
N MET A 133 8.76 10.16 0.91
CA MET A 133 10.09 10.46 1.40
C MET A 133 10.73 11.64 0.64
N TYR A 134 10.47 11.77 -0.66
CA TYR A 134 10.98 12.88 -1.47
C TYR A 134 10.38 14.23 -1.05
N GLY A 135 9.12 14.27 -0.67
CA GLY A 135 8.44 15.41 -0.05
C GLY A 135 8.56 16.70 -0.84
N LYS A 136 9.39 17.66 -0.39
CA LYS A 136 9.76 18.85 -1.17
C LYS A 136 10.76 18.45 -2.25
N VAL A 137 10.23 18.20 -3.43
CA VAL A 137 10.96 17.63 -4.56
C VAL A 137 12.13 18.50 -4.96
N LEU A 138 13.32 17.92 -5.00
CA LEU A 138 14.57 18.59 -5.38
C LEU A 138 15.00 18.26 -6.81
N GLU A 139 14.46 17.19 -7.38
CA GLU A 139 14.76 16.68 -8.73
C GLU A 139 13.48 16.10 -9.35
N VAL A 140 13.30 16.26 -10.66
CA VAL A 140 12.17 15.74 -11.43
C VAL A 140 12.68 15.08 -12.71
N PRO A 141 12.34 13.82 -13.00
CA PRO A 141 11.63 12.85 -12.13
C PRO A 141 12.51 12.38 -10.96
N GLN A 142 11.87 11.84 -9.91
CA GLN A 142 12.58 11.31 -8.75
C GLN A 142 13.15 9.92 -9.03
N ARG A 143 14.38 9.69 -8.55
CA ARG A 143 15.16 8.45 -8.70
C ARG A 143 15.61 7.93 -7.34
N GLU A 144 16.28 6.78 -7.34
CA GLU A 144 16.88 6.20 -6.15
C GLU A 144 17.96 7.12 -5.51
N THR A 145 18.61 7.96 -6.31
CA THR A 145 19.65 8.90 -5.88
C THR A 145 19.12 10.28 -5.49
N THR A 146 17.85 10.58 -5.77
CA THR A 146 17.23 11.87 -5.42
C THR A 146 17.18 12.04 -3.90
N PRO A 147 17.71 13.15 -3.34
CA PRO A 147 17.69 13.38 -1.90
C PRO A 147 16.27 13.44 -1.33
N PHE A 148 16.08 12.88 -0.13
CA PHE A 148 14.82 12.93 0.58
C PHE A 148 14.65 14.23 1.35
N TYR A 149 13.45 14.83 1.26
CA TYR A 149 13.04 15.99 2.03
C TYR A 149 11.58 15.85 2.49
N PRO A 150 11.30 14.94 3.46
CA PRO A 150 9.93 14.56 3.82
C PRO A 150 9.11 15.76 4.32
N ARG A 151 7.81 15.77 4.00
CA ARG A 151 6.87 16.84 4.34
C ARG A 151 5.75 16.37 5.26
N SER A 152 5.91 15.22 5.90
CA SER A 152 4.94 14.67 6.85
C SER A 152 5.63 13.77 7.87
N PRO A 153 5.03 13.55 9.07
CA PRO A 153 5.52 12.56 10.02
C PRO A 153 5.61 11.15 9.42
N TYR A 154 4.67 10.78 8.52
CA TYR A 154 4.73 9.54 7.76
C TYR A 154 5.96 9.48 6.86
N GLY A 155 6.22 10.52 6.06
CA GLY A 155 7.39 10.59 5.19
C GLY A 155 8.70 10.50 5.98
N ALA A 156 8.79 11.20 7.13
CA ALA A 156 9.95 11.16 8.02
C ALA A 156 10.17 9.75 8.60
N ALA A 157 9.11 9.08 9.04
CA ALA A 157 9.18 7.70 9.53
C ALA A 157 9.62 6.72 8.43
N LYS A 158 9.17 6.91 7.18
CA LYS A 158 9.60 6.11 6.03
C LYS A 158 11.06 6.37 5.65
N VAL A 159 11.58 7.60 5.77
CA VAL A 159 13.02 7.89 5.58
C VAL A 159 13.84 7.14 6.63
N TYR A 160 13.41 7.13 7.88
CA TYR A 160 14.09 6.35 8.91
C TYR A 160 14.08 4.84 8.58
N SER A 161 12.91 4.29 8.20
CA SER A 161 12.80 2.87 7.79
C SER A 161 13.70 2.53 6.61
N TYR A 162 13.79 3.42 5.64
CA TYR A 162 14.65 3.27 4.46
C TYR A 162 16.12 3.15 4.87
N TRP A 163 16.62 4.15 5.61
CA TRP A 163 18.04 4.19 5.96
C TRP A 163 18.44 3.11 6.95
N ILE A 164 17.56 2.70 7.85
CA ILE A 164 17.89 1.58 8.74
C ILE A 164 17.93 0.26 7.96
N THR A 165 17.10 0.08 6.93
CA THR A 165 17.17 -1.09 6.04
C THR A 165 18.49 -1.11 5.27
N VAL A 166 18.93 0.02 4.72
CA VAL A 166 20.25 0.15 4.09
C VAL A 166 21.37 -0.17 5.07
N ASN A 167 21.29 0.39 6.29
CA ASN A 167 22.30 0.16 7.32
C ASN A 167 22.42 -1.32 7.69
N TYR A 168 21.30 -2.05 7.84
CA TYR A 168 21.33 -3.47 8.17
C TYR A 168 21.86 -4.33 7.01
N ARG A 169 21.56 -3.94 5.76
CA ARG A 169 22.17 -4.56 4.58
C ARG A 169 23.69 -4.44 4.61
N GLU A 170 24.21 -3.24 4.87
CA GLU A 170 25.65 -2.95 4.82
C GLU A 170 26.41 -3.43 6.05
N ALA A 171 25.83 -3.30 7.25
CA ALA A 171 26.51 -3.64 8.50
C ALA A 171 26.45 -5.13 8.85
N TYR A 172 25.42 -5.84 8.43
CA TYR A 172 25.18 -7.23 8.82
C TYR A 172 25.04 -8.19 7.65
N ASP A 173 25.34 -7.74 6.43
CA ASP A 173 25.26 -8.57 5.21
C ASP A 173 23.86 -9.22 5.03
N MET A 174 22.82 -8.47 5.39
CA MET A 174 21.44 -8.93 5.23
C MET A 174 20.98 -8.68 3.80
N PHE A 175 20.33 -9.68 3.17
CA PHE A 175 19.62 -9.43 1.92
C PHE A 175 18.40 -8.57 2.23
N ALA A 176 18.55 -7.25 2.18
CA ALA A 176 17.50 -6.30 2.49
C ALA A 176 17.40 -5.19 1.43
N CYS A 177 16.23 -4.96 0.87
CA CYS A 177 16.00 -3.98 -0.18
C CYS A 177 14.78 -3.09 0.11
N ASN A 178 14.81 -1.87 -0.43
CA ASN A 178 13.71 -0.91 -0.34
C ASN A 178 13.02 -0.74 -1.70
N GLY A 179 11.70 -0.93 -1.75
CA GLY A 179 10.89 -0.47 -2.87
C GLY A 179 10.37 0.93 -2.58
N ILE A 180 10.86 1.94 -3.32
CA ILE A 180 10.38 3.32 -3.23
C ILE A 180 9.13 3.42 -4.10
N LEU A 181 7.99 3.07 -3.50
CA LEU A 181 6.74 2.97 -4.23
C LEU A 181 6.09 4.34 -4.40
N PHE A 182 5.76 4.67 -5.64
CA PHE A 182 4.86 5.77 -5.94
C PHE A 182 3.41 5.36 -5.65
N ASN A 183 2.48 6.30 -5.76
CA ASN A 183 1.09 6.01 -5.41
C ASN A 183 0.55 4.87 -6.26
N HIS A 184 -0.05 3.89 -5.63
CA HIS A 184 -0.64 2.75 -6.33
C HIS A 184 -2.00 2.41 -5.73
N GLU A 185 -2.93 2.21 -6.60
CA GLU A 185 -4.35 2.19 -6.32
C GLU A 185 -4.99 0.91 -6.82
N SER A 186 -6.18 0.63 -6.35
CA SER A 186 -6.97 -0.51 -6.80
C SER A 186 -8.40 -0.45 -6.23
N PRO A 187 -9.30 -1.35 -6.65
CA PRO A 187 -10.58 -1.58 -5.95
C PRO A 187 -10.45 -1.92 -4.46
N ARG A 188 -9.25 -2.32 -3.99
CA ARG A 188 -8.98 -2.64 -2.58
C ARG A 188 -8.34 -1.48 -1.82
N ARG A 189 -8.17 -0.31 -2.42
CA ARG A 189 -7.64 0.87 -1.74
C ARG A 189 -8.49 1.24 -0.52
N GLY A 190 -7.88 1.78 0.53
CA GLY A 190 -8.61 2.29 1.70
C GLY A 190 -9.55 3.44 1.30
N GLU A 191 -10.79 3.44 1.80
CA GLU A 191 -11.84 4.37 1.39
C GLU A 191 -11.57 5.85 1.75
N THR A 192 -10.65 6.10 2.66
CA THR A 192 -10.24 7.45 3.07
C THR A 192 -9.20 8.08 2.15
N PHE A 193 -8.57 7.30 1.28
CA PHE A 193 -7.64 7.82 0.27
C PHE A 193 -8.40 8.49 -0.88
N VAL A 194 -7.84 9.59 -1.40
CA VAL A 194 -8.53 10.48 -2.34
C VAL A 194 -9.09 9.75 -3.57
N THR A 195 -8.35 8.84 -4.16
CA THR A 195 -8.77 8.06 -5.33
C THR A 195 -10.00 7.22 -5.04
N ARG A 196 -9.96 6.41 -3.97
CA ARG A 196 -11.09 5.56 -3.59
C ARG A 196 -12.26 6.38 -3.06
N LYS A 197 -12.00 7.51 -2.37
CA LYS A 197 -13.02 8.45 -1.95
C LYS A 197 -13.81 9.00 -3.15
N ILE A 198 -13.12 9.30 -4.26
CA ILE A 198 -13.73 9.79 -5.51
C ILE A 198 -14.58 8.69 -6.16
N THR A 199 -14.02 7.51 -6.40
CA THR A 199 -14.69 6.43 -7.12
C THR A 199 -15.92 5.93 -6.38
N LYS A 200 -15.80 5.78 -5.05
CA LYS A 200 -16.92 5.37 -4.20
C LYS A 200 -18.01 6.43 -4.13
N ALA A 201 -17.65 7.72 -4.02
CA ALA A 201 -18.64 8.81 -4.05
C ALA A 201 -19.35 8.89 -5.39
N ALA A 202 -18.65 8.76 -6.52
CA ALA A 202 -19.25 8.75 -7.84
C ALA A 202 -20.28 7.60 -7.98
N ALA A 203 -19.92 6.39 -7.54
CA ALA A 203 -20.83 5.24 -7.53
C ALA A 203 -22.09 5.49 -6.66
N ARG A 204 -21.92 6.02 -5.44
CA ARG A 204 -23.03 6.33 -4.54
C ARG A 204 -23.92 7.46 -5.04
N ILE A 205 -23.35 8.49 -5.69
CA ILE A 205 -24.09 9.57 -6.31
C ILE A 205 -24.94 9.02 -7.47
N LYS A 206 -24.35 8.16 -8.33
CA LYS A 206 -25.08 7.49 -9.43
C LYS A 206 -26.28 6.68 -8.93
N LEU A 207 -26.16 6.08 -7.75
CA LEU A 207 -27.23 5.29 -7.11
C LEU A 207 -28.20 6.12 -6.24
N GLY A 208 -28.03 7.45 -6.18
CA GLY A 208 -28.86 8.34 -5.36
C GLY A 208 -28.62 8.24 -3.84
N MET A 209 -27.53 7.58 -3.42
CA MET A 209 -27.18 7.34 -2.01
C MET A 209 -26.36 8.47 -1.39
N GLN A 210 -25.82 9.39 -2.21
CA GLN A 210 -25.00 10.53 -1.78
C GLN A 210 -25.28 11.73 -2.69
N GLN A 211 -25.23 12.93 -2.12
CA GLN A 211 -25.53 14.17 -2.86
C GLN A 211 -24.30 15.05 -3.11
N GLU A 212 -23.27 14.95 -2.26
CA GLU A 212 -22.13 15.84 -2.30
C GLU A 212 -20.83 15.07 -2.01
N LEU A 213 -19.72 15.52 -2.59
CA LEU A 213 -18.36 15.04 -2.31
C LEU A 213 -17.47 16.24 -1.95
N PHE A 214 -16.86 16.21 -0.77
CA PHE A 214 -15.92 17.23 -0.32
C PHE A 214 -14.48 16.79 -0.55
N LEU A 215 -13.70 17.60 -1.26
CA LEU A 215 -12.29 17.35 -1.58
C LEU A 215 -11.44 18.58 -1.19
N GLY A 216 -10.12 18.38 -1.11
CA GLY A 216 -9.14 19.43 -0.92
C GLY A 216 -8.56 19.94 -2.25
N ASN A 217 -7.23 19.97 -2.36
CA ASN A 217 -6.52 20.45 -3.54
C ASN A 217 -6.70 19.52 -4.75
N LEU A 218 -7.37 20.01 -5.79
CA LEU A 218 -7.59 19.27 -7.03
C LEU A 218 -6.39 19.31 -7.99
N GLU A 219 -5.46 20.25 -7.79
CA GLU A 219 -4.32 20.45 -8.69
C GLU A 219 -3.07 19.65 -8.26
N ALA A 220 -3.10 19.00 -7.10
CA ALA A 220 -2.02 18.12 -6.66
C ALA A 220 -1.81 16.98 -7.66
N LYS A 221 -0.54 16.78 -8.07
CA LYS A 221 -0.16 15.79 -9.09
C LYS A 221 0.49 14.58 -8.45
N ARG A 222 0.07 13.39 -8.88
CA ARG A 222 0.62 12.11 -8.41
C ARG A 222 0.83 11.15 -9.58
N ASP A 223 1.86 10.35 -9.46
CA ASP A 223 2.08 9.19 -10.29
C ASP A 223 1.27 8.04 -9.66
N TRP A 224 0.23 7.59 -10.35
CA TRP A 224 -0.68 6.54 -9.89
C TRP A 224 -0.60 5.29 -10.75
N GLY A 225 -0.19 4.18 -10.15
CA GLY A 225 -0.17 2.88 -10.78
C GLY A 225 -1.16 1.88 -10.18
N PHE A 226 -1.22 0.69 -10.72
CA PHE A 226 -2.04 -0.41 -10.22
C PHE A 226 -1.30 -1.25 -9.17
N ALA A 227 -1.91 -1.46 -8.01
CA ALA A 227 -1.29 -2.21 -6.90
C ALA A 227 -0.87 -3.65 -7.29
N GLY A 228 -1.62 -4.30 -8.20
CA GLY A 228 -1.25 -5.63 -8.71
C GLY A 228 0.06 -5.67 -9.49
N ASP A 229 0.42 -4.59 -10.19
CA ASP A 229 1.72 -4.47 -10.86
C ASP A 229 2.84 -4.23 -9.84
N TYR A 230 2.56 -3.45 -8.79
CA TYR A 230 3.55 -3.10 -7.77
C TYR A 230 3.94 -4.29 -6.89
N VAL A 231 3.00 -5.18 -6.55
CA VAL A 231 3.35 -6.39 -5.78
C VAL A 231 4.24 -7.36 -6.58
N GLN A 232 4.13 -7.37 -7.91
CA GLN A 232 5.06 -8.10 -8.76
C GLN A 232 6.48 -7.55 -8.62
N ALA A 233 6.67 -6.22 -8.59
CA ALA A 233 7.96 -5.60 -8.36
C ALA A 233 8.55 -6.01 -7.00
N MET A 234 7.73 -5.99 -5.92
CA MET A 234 8.16 -6.41 -4.59
C MET A 234 8.76 -7.82 -4.61
N TRP A 235 8.07 -8.74 -5.28
CA TRP A 235 8.54 -10.12 -5.41
C TRP A 235 9.82 -10.19 -6.27
N MET A 236 9.85 -9.52 -7.42
CA MET A 236 11.02 -9.53 -8.33
C MET A 236 12.28 -9.01 -7.64
N MET A 237 12.17 -7.99 -6.79
CA MET A 237 13.28 -7.47 -6.00
C MET A 237 13.88 -8.53 -5.06
N LEU A 238 13.05 -9.39 -4.49
CA LEU A 238 13.53 -10.50 -3.65
C LEU A 238 14.00 -11.72 -4.46
N GLN A 239 13.84 -11.75 -5.78
CA GLN A 239 14.40 -12.81 -6.63
C GLN A 239 15.74 -12.39 -7.26
N ALA A 240 16.13 -11.10 -7.17
CA ALA A 240 17.40 -10.61 -7.70
C ALA A 240 18.61 -11.24 -7.00
N ASP A 241 19.78 -11.25 -7.66
CA ASP A 241 20.99 -11.80 -7.09
C ASP A 241 21.54 -10.94 -5.94
N GLU A 242 21.46 -9.62 -6.08
CA GLU A 242 21.95 -8.63 -5.13
C GLU A 242 20.81 -7.77 -4.57
N PRO A 243 20.85 -7.41 -3.27
CA PRO A 243 19.86 -6.52 -2.66
C PRO A 243 20.12 -5.07 -3.07
N GLU A 244 19.21 -4.50 -3.81
CA GLU A 244 19.23 -3.08 -4.21
C GLU A 244 17.90 -2.38 -3.93
N ASP A 245 17.95 -1.04 -3.93
CA ASP A 245 16.75 -0.22 -3.78
C ASP A 245 16.23 0.20 -5.17
N TYR A 246 14.91 0.24 -5.33
CA TYR A 246 14.26 0.52 -6.61
C TYR A 246 13.11 1.50 -6.47
N VAL A 247 13.07 2.49 -7.37
CA VAL A 247 11.86 3.29 -7.64
C VAL A 247 10.89 2.45 -8.45
N ILE A 248 9.66 2.36 -7.97
CA ILE A 248 8.54 1.69 -8.65
C ILE A 248 7.46 2.74 -8.90
N ALA A 249 7.28 3.09 -10.17
CA ALA A 249 6.45 4.19 -10.62
C ALA A 249 5.95 3.95 -12.05
N THR A 250 4.92 4.68 -12.48
CA THR A 250 4.46 4.62 -13.87
C THR A 250 5.27 5.53 -14.80
N GLY A 251 5.89 6.58 -14.25
CA GLY A 251 6.55 7.63 -15.02
C GLY A 251 5.58 8.66 -15.60
N GLU A 252 4.30 8.57 -15.26
CA GLU A 252 3.26 9.53 -15.66
C GLU A 252 2.63 10.16 -14.41
N THR A 253 2.19 11.41 -14.52
CA THR A 253 1.58 12.11 -13.39
C THR A 253 0.25 12.72 -13.80
N HIS A 254 -0.75 12.58 -12.94
CA HIS A 254 -2.10 13.07 -13.14
C HIS A 254 -2.58 13.90 -11.95
N THR A 255 -3.44 14.85 -12.19
CA THR A 255 -4.07 15.67 -11.15
C THR A 255 -5.23 14.92 -10.49
N VAL A 256 -5.56 15.33 -9.26
CA VAL A 256 -6.81 14.86 -8.61
C VAL A 256 -8.03 15.26 -9.44
N ARG A 257 -7.95 16.37 -10.17
CA ARG A 257 -8.99 16.83 -11.10
C ARG A 257 -9.21 15.83 -12.24
N GLU A 258 -8.13 15.38 -12.91
CA GLU A 258 -8.21 14.38 -13.99
C GLU A 258 -8.83 13.07 -13.48
N MET A 259 -8.41 12.59 -12.31
CA MET A 259 -9.00 11.42 -11.66
C MET A 259 -10.51 11.58 -11.44
N LEU A 260 -10.92 12.78 -10.97
CA LEU A 260 -12.30 13.12 -10.70
C LEU A 260 -13.13 13.16 -12.00
N GLU A 261 -12.60 13.81 -13.03
CA GLU A 261 -13.24 13.93 -14.35
C GLU A 261 -13.48 12.57 -14.99
N LEU A 262 -12.47 11.70 -15.00
CA LEU A 262 -12.58 10.34 -15.53
C LEU A 262 -13.58 9.49 -14.74
N ALA A 263 -13.50 9.53 -13.41
CA ALA A 263 -14.38 8.72 -12.55
C ALA A 263 -15.85 9.11 -12.72
N PHE A 264 -16.18 10.40 -12.78
CA PHE A 264 -17.54 10.87 -12.94
C PHE A 264 -18.05 10.68 -14.38
N ALA A 265 -17.19 10.92 -15.38
CA ALA A 265 -17.54 10.69 -16.79
C ALA A 265 -17.87 9.22 -17.07
N ARG A 266 -17.16 8.26 -16.43
CA ARG A 266 -17.45 6.82 -16.53
C ARG A 266 -18.90 6.48 -16.14
N LEU A 267 -19.51 7.25 -15.25
CA LEU A 267 -20.88 7.07 -14.77
C LEU A 267 -21.86 8.08 -15.40
N GLU A 268 -21.46 8.85 -16.41
CA GLU A 268 -22.26 9.89 -17.08
C GLU A 268 -22.73 10.97 -16.09
N LEU A 269 -21.87 11.36 -15.15
CA LEU A 269 -22.13 12.41 -14.16
C LEU A 269 -21.30 13.65 -14.43
N ASP A 270 -21.88 14.82 -14.24
CA ASP A 270 -21.16 16.09 -14.21
C ASP A 270 -20.66 16.34 -12.78
N TRP A 271 -19.37 16.13 -12.55
CA TRP A 271 -18.77 16.26 -11.21
C TRP A 271 -18.96 17.65 -10.58
N LYS A 272 -19.04 18.72 -11.40
CA LYS A 272 -19.21 20.10 -10.92
C LYS A 272 -20.48 20.33 -10.12
N LYS A 273 -21.50 19.48 -10.33
CA LYS A 273 -22.76 19.53 -9.59
C LYS A 273 -22.67 18.97 -8.18
N TYR A 274 -21.69 18.13 -7.90
CA TYR A 274 -21.62 17.33 -6.67
C TYR A 274 -20.39 17.62 -5.82
N VAL A 275 -19.30 18.16 -6.42
CA VAL A 275 -18.02 18.32 -5.72
C VAL A 275 -17.90 19.73 -5.13
N LYS A 276 -17.53 19.79 -3.87
CA LYS A 276 -17.24 21.00 -3.12
C LYS A 276 -15.82 20.95 -2.57
N ILE A 277 -15.12 22.08 -2.62
CA ILE A 277 -13.79 22.20 -2.03
C ILE A 277 -13.91 22.60 -0.56
N ASP A 278 -13.24 21.84 0.32
CA ASP A 278 -13.20 22.13 1.75
C ASP A 278 -11.74 22.18 2.23
N GLN A 279 -11.38 23.28 2.85
CA GLN A 279 -10.03 23.53 3.36
C GLN A 279 -9.58 22.54 4.44
N LYS A 280 -10.50 21.88 5.14
CA LYS A 280 -10.19 20.83 6.11
C LYS A 280 -9.43 19.64 5.51
N TYR A 281 -9.55 19.42 4.19
CA TYR A 281 -8.87 18.35 3.47
C TYR A 281 -7.50 18.75 2.91
N TYR A 282 -7.09 20.02 3.09
CA TYR A 282 -5.73 20.44 2.77
C TYR A 282 -4.75 19.90 3.82
N ARG A 283 -3.56 19.52 3.37
CA ARG A 283 -2.49 19.11 4.28
C ARG A 283 -1.80 20.33 4.88
N PRO A 284 -1.29 20.27 6.12
CA PRO A 284 -0.49 21.35 6.70
C PRO A 284 0.74 21.71 5.85
N THR A 285 1.34 20.71 5.21
CA THR A 285 2.39 20.86 4.21
C THR A 285 2.06 19.99 3.01
N GLU A 286 1.92 20.62 1.84
CA GLU A 286 1.55 19.92 0.60
C GLU A 286 2.80 19.43 -0.14
N VAL A 287 2.61 18.39 -0.93
CA VAL A 287 3.55 17.89 -1.92
C VAL A 287 2.87 18.07 -3.28
N ASP A 288 3.38 19.01 -4.07
CA ASP A 288 2.73 19.46 -5.30
C ASP A 288 2.86 18.45 -6.44
N LEU A 289 4.04 17.83 -6.58
CA LEU A 289 4.37 16.94 -7.69
C LEU A 289 5.18 15.74 -7.21
N LEU A 290 4.71 14.56 -7.56
CA LEU A 290 5.49 13.31 -7.50
C LEU A 290 5.39 12.61 -8.85
N ILE A 291 6.54 12.30 -9.44
CA ILE A 291 6.69 11.51 -10.68
C ILE A 291 7.98 10.72 -10.59
N GLY A 292 7.91 9.39 -10.69
CA GLY A 292 9.06 8.51 -10.52
C GLY A 292 9.72 8.10 -11.84
N ASP A 293 11.04 7.90 -11.79
CA ASP A 293 11.80 7.27 -12.85
C ASP A 293 12.10 5.82 -12.48
N ALA A 294 11.34 4.88 -13.03
CA ALA A 294 11.48 3.44 -12.79
C ALA A 294 12.45 2.75 -13.76
N ASP A 295 13.32 3.48 -14.46
CA ASP A 295 14.22 2.93 -15.47
C ASP A 295 15.18 1.86 -14.89
N LYS A 296 15.62 2.01 -13.65
CA LYS A 296 16.43 0.98 -12.96
C LYS A 296 15.64 -0.33 -12.78
N ALA A 297 14.40 -0.27 -12.34
CA ALA A 297 13.55 -1.46 -12.18
C ALA A 297 13.27 -2.12 -13.53
N LYS A 298 13.05 -1.33 -14.58
CA LYS A 298 12.87 -1.84 -15.93
C LYS A 298 14.11 -2.57 -16.45
N ARG A 299 15.29 -1.97 -16.31
CA ARG A 299 16.56 -2.55 -16.83
C ARG A 299 17.02 -3.76 -16.02
N LYS A 300 16.97 -3.70 -14.68
CA LYS A 300 17.52 -4.76 -13.82
C LYS A 300 16.55 -5.87 -13.50
N LEU A 301 15.27 -5.55 -13.31
CA LEU A 301 14.24 -6.53 -12.95
C LEU A 301 13.35 -6.92 -14.14
N GLY A 302 13.38 -6.17 -15.25
CA GLY A 302 12.41 -6.34 -16.34
C GLY A 302 10.99 -5.88 -15.98
N TRP A 303 10.85 -5.14 -14.87
CA TRP A 303 9.55 -4.67 -14.41
C TRP A 303 9.10 -3.43 -15.16
N GLN A 304 7.81 -3.39 -15.50
CA GLN A 304 7.13 -2.20 -16.01
C GLN A 304 5.65 -2.26 -15.64
N PRO A 305 4.99 -1.09 -15.44
CA PRO A 305 3.55 -1.04 -15.21
C PRO A 305 2.80 -1.55 -16.43
N LYS A 306 1.68 -2.27 -16.21
CA LYS A 306 0.86 -2.87 -17.26
C LYS A 306 -0.47 -2.15 -17.41
N VAL A 307 -1.02 -1.65 -16.30
CA VAL A 307 -2.33 -0.99 -16.26
C VAL A 307 -2.12 0.52 -16.39
N ARG A 308 -2.77 1.12 -17.39
CA ARG A 308 -2.75 2.58 -17.63
C ARG A 308 -3.70 3.30 -16.67
N PHE A 309 -3.50 4.61 -16.51
CA PHE A 309 -4.27 5.42 -15.58
C PHE A 309 -5.79 5.37 -15.84
N GLU A 310 -6.22 5.50 -17.08
CA GLU A 310 -7.64 5.45 -17.45
C GLU A 310 -8.27 4.08 -17.15
N GLU A 311 -7.52 3.00 -17.39
CA GLU A 311 -7.95 1.64 -17.09
C GLU A 311 -8.07 1.41 -15.57
N LEU A 312 -7.13 1.95 -14.80
CA LEU A 312 -7.15 1.91 -13.35
C LEU A 312 -8.38 2.63 -12.79
N VAL A 313 -8.66 3.83 -13.29
CA VAL A 313 -9.85 4.60 -12.88
C VAL A 313 -11.13 3.83 -13.21
N ALA A 314 -11.24 3.30 -14.43
CA ALA A 314 -12.39 2.51 -14.85
C ALA A 314 -12.60 1.27 -13.96
N MET A 315 -11.52 0.52 -13.69
CA MET A 315 -11.53 -0.65 -12.81
C MET A 315 -12.05 -0.31 -11.42
N MET A 316 -11.57 0.79 -10.83
CA MET A 316 -11.99 1.22 -9.49
C MET A 316 -13.45 1.67 -9.45
N VAL A 317 -13.90 2.43 -10.46
CA VAL A 317 -15.29 2.91 -10.55
C VAL A 317 -16.26 1.74 -10.72
N ASP A 318 -15.97 0.83 -11.65
CA ASP A 318 -16.82 -0.32 -11.93
C ASP A 318 -16.97 -1.23 -10.71
N ALA A 319 -15.87 -1.49 -9.99
CA ALA A 319 -15.89 -2.28 -8.76
C ALA A 319 -16.69 -1.60 -7.63
N ASP A 320 -16.52 -0.28 -7.46
CA ASP A 320 -17.29 0.46 -6.46
C ASP A 320 -18.78 0.52 -6.79
N LEU A 321 -19.12 0.68 -8.09
CA LEU A 321 -20.52 0.68 -8.52
C LEU A 321 -21.17 -0.68 -8.27
N ALA A 322 -20.49 -1.78 -8.57
CA ALA A 322 -20.99 -3.13 -8.31
C ALA A 322 -21.22 -3.36 -6.80
N SER A 323 -20.22 -3.03 -5.99
CA SER A 323 -20.29 -3.21 -4.53
C SER A 323 -21.39 -2.36 -3.88
N GLU A 324 -21.57 -1.08 -4.30
CA GLU A 324 -22.62 -0.23 -3.73
C GLU A 324 -24.03 -0.64 -4.23
N LYS A 325 -24.17 -1.24 -5.42
CA LYS A 325 -25.41 -1.84 -5.88
C LYS A 325 -25.83 -3.04 -5.01
N GLU A 326 -24.91 -3.98 -4.81
CA GLU A 326 -25.16 -5.16 -3.94
C GLU A 326 -25.57 -4.73 -2.52
N ARG A 327 -24.89 -3.71 -1.98
CA ARG A 327 -25.23 -3.15 -0.68
C ARG A 327 -26.63 -2.54 -0.65
N LEU A 328 -27.04 -1.81 -1.67
CA LEU A 328 -28.37 -1.21 -1.79
C LEU A 328 -29.46 -2.27 -1.88
N GLU A 329 -29.23 -3.33 -2.64
CA GLU A 329 -30.15 -4.47 -2.78
C GLU A 329 -30.28 -5.25 -1.47
N GLY A 330 -29.17 -5.50 -0.78
CA GLY A 330 -29.18 -6.14 0.54
C GLY A 330 -29.97 -5.36 1.59
N VAL A 331 -29.85 -4.04 1.62
CA VAL A 331 -30.63 -3.17 2.52
C VAL A 331 -32.14 -3.22 2.19
N ARG A 332 -32.50 -3.24 0.90
CA ARG A 332 -33.92 -3.36 0.47
C ARG A 332 -34.51 -4.71 0.84
N ALA A 333 -33.75 -5.79 0.74
CA ALA A 333 -34.22 -7.13 1.12
C ALA A 333 -34.41 -7.31 2.62
N THR A 334 -33.66 -6.60 3.47
CA THR A 334 -33.74 -6.67 4.94
C THR A 334 -34.71 -5.64 5.53
N GLY A 335 -34.98 -4.52 4.84
CA GLY A 335 -35.87 -3.44 5.30
C GLY A 335 -37.36 -3.66 5.01
N GLY A 336 -37.72 -4.80 4.42
CA GLY A 336 -39.08 -5.21 4.12
C GLY A 336 -39.71 -6.16 5.17
N ARG A 337 -39.18 -6.17 6.39
CA ARG A 337 -39.75 -6.91 7.51
C ARG A 337 -40.18 -5.98 8.64
#